data_ead97141ccf33cd1ea23c3d3bcdb38e9
#
_entry.id   ead97141ccf33cd1ea23c3d3bcdb38e9
#
_cell.length_a   1.000
_cell.length_b   1.000
_cell.length_c   1.000
_cell.angle_alpha   90.00
_cell.angle_beta   90.00
_cell.angle_gamma   90.00
#
_symmetry.space_group_name_H-M   'P 1'
#
loop_
_entity.id
_entity.type
_entity.pdbx_description
1 polymer ?
#
loop_
_entity_poly.entity_id
_entity_poly.type
_entity_poly.pdbx_seq_one_letter_code
_entity_poly.pdbx_strand_id
1 'polypeptide(L)'
;NNVNIRYEIMSQYYNNTVLDLCCGIGDSTLNFGTGIDTSPEMINMAKIINKKSNFYIANAETYKPETDFDIVSCMFAFHEMPLNAQYKVIENAISIAKKEIIIVDIATNYQPKKIMLDGEPYLIDYLDNIDNVLSDFEKINYIDNHVNIWKYIK
;
A
#
# COMPACT_ATOMS: atom_id res chain seq x y z
N ASN A 1 1.39 19.67 -14.41
CA ASN A 1 0.86 18.32 -14.63
C ASN A 1 0.94 17.56 -13.31
N ASN A 2 -0.14 17.55 -12.55
CA ASN A 2 -0.28 16.65 -11.39
C ASN A 2 -0.56 15.24 -11.93
N VAL A 3 0.49 14.53 -12.28
CA VAL A 3 0.40 13.10 -12.58
C VAL A 3 0.07 12.40 -11.25
N ASN A 4 -1.05 11.68 -11.22
CA ASN A 4 -1.38 10.87 -10.06
C ASN A 4 -0.43 9.67 -10.03
N ILE A 5 0.59 9.74 -9.18
CA ILE A 5 1.62 8.70 -9.01
C ILE A 5 1.00 7.33 -8.79
N ARG A 6 -0.07 7.25 -8.00
CA ARG A 6 -0.77 5.98 -7.69
C ARG A 6 -1.32 5.35 -8.96
N TYR A 7 -1.99 6.15 -9.79
CA TYR A 7 -2.53 5.69 -11.07
C TYR A 7 -1.43 5.28 -12.04
N GLU A 8 -0.37 6.07 -12.16
CA GLU A 8 0.76 5.76 -13.04
C GLU A 8 1.39 4.40 -12.69
N ILE A 9 1.69 4.18 -11.42
CA ILE A 9 2.28 2.92 -10.95
C ILE A 9 1.31 1.75 -11.16
N MET A 10 0.04 1.91 -10.81
CA MET A 10 -0.94 0.81 -10.85
C MET A 10 -1.47 0.50 -12.26
N SER A 11 -1.39 1.43 -13.21
CA SER A 11 -1.93 1.24 -14.57
C SER A 11 -1.35 0.03 -15.31
N GLN A 12 -0.15 -0.41 -15.00
CA GLN A 12 0.47 -1.60 -15.56
C GLN A 12 -0.26 -2.92 -15.18
N TYR A 13 -1.10 -2.89 -14.14
CA TYR A 13 -1.79 -4.06 -13.59
C TYR A 13 -3.25 -4.21 -14.01
N TYR A 14 -3.74 -3.43 -14.99
CA TYR A 14 -5.14 -3.45 -15.41
C TYR A 14 -5.68 -4.82 -15.83
N ASN A 15 -4.82 -5.71 -16.31
CA ASN A 15 -5.19 -7.07 -16.73
C ASN A 15 -5.09 -8.11 -15.61
N ASN A 16 -4.89 -7.67 -14.37
CA ASN A 16 -4.75 -8.52 -13.20
C ASN A 16 -5.89 -8.29 -12.21
N THR A 17 -6.19 -9.29 -11.40
CA THR A 17 -6.99 -9.08 -10.19
C THR A 17 -6.11 -8.40 -9.14
N VAL A 18 -6.55 -7.25 -8.63
CA VAL A 18 -5.76 -6.43 -7.69
C VAL A 18 -6.50 -6.25 -6.37
N LEU A 19 -5.79 -6.52 -5.26
CA LEU A 19 -6.21 -6.15 -3.91
C LEU A 19 -5.35 -4.98 -3.42
N ASP A 20 -5.99 -3.89 -3.05
CA ASP A 20 -5.37 -2.69 -2.51
C ASP A 20 -5.56 -2.63 -1.00
N LEU A 21 -4.48 -2.85 -0.25
CA LEU A 21 -4.47 -2.84 1.22
C LEU A 21 -4.36 -1.40 1.73
N CYS A 22 -5.10 -1.08 2.79
CA CYS A 22 -5.13 0.26 3.38
C CYS A 22 -5.48 1.33 2.33
N CYS A 23 -6.52 1.04 1.55
CA CYS A 23 -6.86 1.79 0.33
C CYS A 23 -7.36 3.23 0.60
N GLY A 24 -7.69 3.58 1.84
CA GLY A 24 -8.27 4.88 2.17
C GLY A 24 -9.53 5.16 1.35
N ILE A 25 -9.55 6.31 0.66
CA ILE A 25 -10.66 6.70 -0.24
C ILE A 25 -10.58 6.06 -1.63
N GLY A 26 -9.67 5.12 -1.85
CA GLY A 26 -9.58 4.34 -3.09
C GLY A 26 -8.76 4.98 -4.21
N ASP A 27 -7.91 5.98 -3.92
CA ASP A 27 -7.10 6.68 -4.94
C ASP A 27 -6.08 5.77 -5.64
N SER A 28 -5.63 4.70 -5.00
CA SER A 28 -4.72 3.67 -5.54
C SER A 28 -5.46 2.46 -6.10
N THR A 29 -6.75 2.32 -5.81
CA THR A 29 -7.54 1.17 -6.23
C THR A 29 -7.93 1.28 -7.70
N LEU A 30 -7.44 0.37 -8.53
CA LEU A 30 -7.81 0.31 -9.94
C LEU A 30 -9.29 0.03 -10.13
N ASN A 31 -9.88 0.55 -11.23
CA ASN A 31 -11.22 0.16 -11.65
C ASN A 31 -11.31 -1.38 -11.76
N PHE A 32 -12.37 -1.94 -11.23
CA PHE A 32 -12.64 -3.37 -11.10
C PHE A 32 -11.72 -4.11 -10.10
N GLY A 33 -10.88 -3.38 -9.37
CA GLY A 33 -10.10 -3.91 -8.25
C GLY A 33 -10.92 -4.00 -6.96
N THR A 34 -10.24 -4.45 -5.91
CA THR A 34 -10.79 -4.53 -4.55
C THR A 34 -9.90 -3.72 -3.61
N GLY A 35 -10.50 -2.87 -2.79
CA GLY A 35 -9.81 -2.12 -1.73
C GLY A 35 -10.32 -2.50 -0.35
N ILE A 36 -9.42 -2.56 0.63
CA ILE A 36 -9.76 -2.73 2.03
C ILE A 36 -9.11 -1.65 2.90
N ASP A 37 -9.85 -1.19 3.90
CA ASP A 37 -9.38 -0.27 4.92
C ASP A 37 -10.14 -0.52 6.23
N THR A 38 -9.56 -0.14 7.35
CA THR A 38 -10.20 -0.28 8.68
C THR A 38 -11.19 0.83 8.96
N SER A 39 -11.08 2.00 8.28
CA SER A 39 -11.95 3.15 8.47
C SER A 39 -13.26 3.03 7.70
N PRO A 40 -14.42 2.96 8.38
CA PRO A 40 -15.73 2.99 7.72
C PRO A 40 -15.95 4.26 6.89
N GLU A 41 -15.44 5.40 7.35
CA GLU A 41 -15.56 6.70 6.69
C GLU A 41 -14.82 6.69 5.35
N MET A 42 -13.58 6.18 5.33
CA MET A 42 -12.78 6.05 4.12
C MET A 42 -13.45 5.11 3.11
N ILE A 43 -13.91 3.95 3.57
CA ILE A 43 -14.60 2.98 2.71
C ILE A 43 -15.90 3.54 2.13
N ASN A 44 -16.68 4.29 2.91
CA ASN A 44 -17.88 4.94 2.40
C ASN A 44 -17.55 5.96 1.30
N MET A 45 -16.51 6.76 1.49
CA MET A 45 -16.02 7.70 0.46
C MET A 45 -15.51 6.97 -0.78
N ALA A 46 -14.73 5.90 -0.62
CA ALA A 46 -14.22 5.09 -1.73
C ALA A 46 -15.36 4.56 -2.62
N LYS A 47 -16.43 4.04 -2.03
CA LYS A 47 -17.64 3.57 -2.75
C LYS A 47 -18.34 4.67 -3.54
N ILE A 48 -18.28 5.91 -3.08
CA ILE A 48 -18.87 7.07 -3.78
C ILE A 48 -17.99 7.48 -4.96
N ILE A 49 -16.66 7.55 -4.72
CA ILE A 49 -15.67 8.04 -5.69
C ILE A 49 -15.44 7.05 -6.81
N ASN A 50 -15.23 5.77 -6.49
CA ASN A 50 -14.94 4.72 -7.47
C ASN A 50 -16.02 3.62 -7.45
N LYS A 51 -17.11 3.86 -8.18
CA LYS A 51 -18.25 2.93 -8.26
C LYS A 51 -17.98 1.65 -9.04
N LYS A 52 -16.82 1.54 -9.70
CA LYS A 52 -16.45 0.37 -10.51
C LYS A 52 -15.65 -0.67 -9.73
N SER A 53 -15.28 -0.36 -8.49
CA SER A 53 -14.45 -1.23 -7.64
C SER A 53 -15.22 -1.70 -6.42
N ASN A 54 -14.71 -2.74 -5.76
CA ASN A 54 -15.29 -3.29 -4.54
C ASN A 54 -14.50 -2.78 -3.34
N PHE A 55 -15.20 -2.34 -2.28
CA PHE A 55 -14.57 -1.83 -1.07
C PHE A 55 -15.16 -2.45 0.17
N TYR A 56 -14.30 -2.92 1.09
CA TYR A 56 -14.69 -3.59 2.33
C TYR A 56 -13.94 -3.02 3.52
N ILE A 57 -14.63 -2.97 4.66
CA ILE A 57 -14.01 -2.66 5.96
C ILE A 57 -13.31 -3.93 6.42
N ALA A 58 -11.99 -3.91 6.45
CA ALA A 58 -11.17 -5.05 6.87
C ALA A 58 -9.77 -4.62 7.32
N ASN A 59 -9.15 -5.45 8.17
CA ASN A 59 -7.78 -5.24 8.63
C ASN A 59 -6.80 -5.97 7.69
N ALA A 60 -5.83 -5.25 7.13
CA ALA A 60 -4.82 -5.79 6.23
C ALA A 60 -3.93 -6.88 6.89
N GLU A 61 -3.79 -6.87 8.21
CA GLU A 61 -3.03 -7.89 8.94
C GLU A 61 -3.69 -9.27 8.92
N THR A 62 -5.03 -9.32 8.78
CA THR A 62 -5.82 -10.55 9.00
C THR A 62 -6.83 -10.88 7.90
N TYR A 63 -7.00 -9.99 6.94
CA TYR A 63 -7.96 -10.19 5.85
C TYR A 63 -7.68 -11.50 5.07
N LYS A 64 -8.73 -12.27 4.85
CA LYS A 64 -8.69 -13.51 4.06
C LYS A 64 -9.77 -13.44 2.99
N PRO A 65 -9.41 -13.21 1.72
CA PRO A 65 -10.37 -13.26 0.61
C PRO A 65 -10.82 -14.71 0.33
N GLU A 66 -11.97 -14.86 -0.28
CA GLU A 66 -12.43 -16.18 -0.78
C GLU A 66 -11.57 -16.68 -1.93
N THR A 67 -11.00 -15.77 -2.71
CA THR A 67 -10.12 -16.09 -3.84
C THR A 67 -8.90 -15.17 -3.80
N ASP A 68 -7.72 -15.74 -3.96
CA ASP A 68 -6.47 -14.98 -4.00
C ASP A 68 -6.41 -14.04 -5.22
N PHE A 69 -5.66 -12.97 -5.07
CA PHE A 69 -5.46 -11.93 -6.10
C PHE A 69 -4.15 -12.14 -6.84
N ASP A 70 -4.10 -11.75 -8.12
CA ASP A 70 -2.85 -11.73 -8.87
C ASP A 70 -1.83 -10.79 -8.22
N ILE A 71 -2.28 -9.59 -7.90
CA ILE A 71 -1.46 -8.49 -7.36
C ILE A 71 -2.04 -8.04 -6.01
N VAL A 72 -1.16 -7.83 -5.04
CA VAL A 72 -1.50 -7.15 -3.79
C VAL A 72 -0.69 -5.86 -3.71
N SER A 73 -1.35 -4.73 -3.52
CA SER A 73 -0.73 -3.41 -3.38
C SER A 73 -0.96 -2.80 -2.00
N CYS A 74 -0.03 -1.97 -1.56
CA CYS A 74 -0.21 -1.09 -0.42
C CYS A 74 0.57 0.21 -0.67
N MET A 75 -0.13 1.35 -0.64
CA MET A 75 0.46 2.63 -1.00
C MET A 75 0.32 3.67 0.10
N PHE A 76 1.46 4.22 0.54
CA PHE A 76 1.56 5.30 1.52
C PHE A 76 0.83 5.00 2.84
N ALA A 77 1.03 3.79 3.37
CA ALA A 77 0.42 3.35 4.62
C ALA A 77 1.44 2.76 5.63
N PHE A 78 2.56 2.24 5.16
CA PHE A 78 3.56 1.62 6.05
C PHE A 78 4.18 2.60 7.03
N HIS A 79 4.42 3.85 6.62
CA HIS A 79 4.96 4.90 7.50
C HIS A 79 4.01 5.32 8.63
N GLU A 80 2.73 4.95 8.54
CA GLU A 80 1.71 5.17 9.57
C GLU A 80 1.49 3.95 10.48
N MET A 81 2.19 2.84 10.25
CA MET A 81 2.02 1.59 10.99
C MET A 81 3.16 1.35 11.98
N PRO A 82 2.86 0.80 13.17
CA PRO A 82 3.91 0.26 14.03
C PRO A 82 4.59 -0.94 13.36
N LEU A 83 5.87 -1.18 13.71
CA LEU A 83 6.72 -2.18 13.07
C LEU A 83 6.11 -3.59 13.05
N ASN A 84 5.49 -4.01 14.14
CA ASN A 84 4.83 -5.32 14.22
C ASN A 84 3.65 -5.48 13.26
N ALA A 85 2.92 -4.38 12.98
CA ALA A 85 1.84 -4.40 12.00
C ALA A 85 2.41 -4.51 10.57
N GLN A 86 3.51 -3.82 10.27
CA GLN A 86 4.19 -3.92 8.98
C GLN A 86 4.53 -5.38 8.63
N TYR A 87 5.14 -6.12 9.56
CA TYR A 87 5.46 -7.55 9.36
C TYR A 87 4.21 -8.39 9.10
N LYS A 88 3.14 -8.21 9.90
CA LYS A 88 1.90 -8.97 9.71
C LYS A 88 1.20 -8.67 8.39
N VAL A 89 1.20 -7.41 7.95
CA VAL A 89 0.66 -7.02 6.64
C VAL A 89 1.42 -7.70 5.52
N ILE A 90 2.75 -7.74 5.59
CA ILE A 90 3.59 -8.42 4.58
C ILE A 90 3.34 -9.92 4.56
N GLU A 91 3.33 -10.58 5.72
CA GLU A 91 3.02 -12.01 5.80
C GLU A 91 1.66 -12.33 5.19
N ASN A 92 0.65 -11.50 5.50
CA ASN A 92 -0.68 -11.67 4.95
C ASN A 92 -0.72 -11.41 3.44
N ALA A 93 -0.07 -10.35 2.95
CA ALA A 93 0.03 -10.06 1.53
C ALA A 93 0.69 -11.21 0.74
N ILE A 94 1.78 -11.79 1.27
CA ILE A 94 2.45 -12.96 0.69
C ILE A 94 1.49 -14.17 0.62
N SER A 95 0.63 -14.34 1.63
CA SER A 95 -0.34 -15.45 1.63
C SER A 95 -1.43 -15.30 0.57
N ILE A 96 -1.79 -14.07 0.19
CA ILE A 96 -2.91 -13.73 -0.72
C ILE A 96 -2.44 -13.58 -2.18
N ALA A 97 -1.27 -12.97 -2.41
CA ALA A 97 -0.79 -12.68 -3.76
C ALA A 97 -0.46 -13.96 -4.52
N LYS A 98 -0.87 -14.05 -5.80
CA LYS A 98 -0.50 -15.14 -6.70
C LYS A 98 0.78 -14.85 -7.47
N LYS A 99 1.03 -13.58 -7.82
CA LYS A 99 2.10 -13.19 -8.75
C LYS A 99 3.05 -12.16 -8.15
N GLU A 100 2.51 -11.06 -7.62
CA GLU A 100 3.33 -9.92 -7.21
C GLU A 100 2.73 -9.16 -6.04
N ILE A 101 3.61 -8.65 -5.18
CA ILE A 101 3.26 -7.66 -4.16
C ILE A 101 4.02 -6.39 -4.48
N ILE A 102 3.32 -5.25 -4.43
CA ILE A 102 3.89 -3.92 -4.64
C ILE A 102 3.60 -3.03 -3.44
N ILE A 103 4.65 -2.55 -2.81
CA ILE A 103 4.59 -1.55 -1.73
C ILE A 103 5.16 -0.25 -2.27
N VAL A 104 4.45 0.84 -2.07
CA VAL A 104 4.87 2.19 -2.46
C VAL A 104 4.79 3.08 -1.25
N ASP A 105 5.89 3.71 -0.87
CA ASP A 105 5.88 4.58 0.29
C ASP A 105 7.03 5.61 0.25
N ILE A 106 7.14 6.42 1.28
CA ILE A 106 8.17 7.44 1.48
C ILE A 106 9.57 6.80 1.33
N ALA A 107 10.43 7.44 0.56
CA ALA A 107 11.80 6.98 0.35
C ALA A 107 12.59 6.94 1.67
N THR A 108 13.43 5.92 1.85
CA THR A 108 14.22 5.73 3.07
C THR A 108 15.24 6.84 3.34
N ASN A 109 15.63 7.58 2.30
CA ASN A 109 16.50 8.75 2.39
C ASN A 109 15.73 10.08 2.48
N TYR A 110 14.41 10.05 2.65
CA TYR A 110 13.59 11.24 2.85
C TYR A 110 14.01 11.98 4.12
N GLN A 111 14.05 13.31 4.04
CA GLN A 111 14.38 14.19 5.17
C GLN A 111 13.11 14.85 5.71
N PRO A 112 12.45 14.25 6.72
CA PRO A 112 11.19 14.78 7.23
C PRO A 112 11.37 16.10 7.95
N LYS A 113 10.44 17.02 7.74
CA LYS A 113 10.37 18.26 8.51
C LYS A 113 9.79 17.96 9.91
N LYS A 114 10.13 18.83 10.88
CA LYS A 114 9.66 18.67 12.26
C LYS A 114 8.14 18.49 12.36
N ILE A 115 7.36 19.22 11.58
CA ILE A 115 5.90 19.11 11.58
C ILE A 115 5.39 17.72 11.17
N MET A 116 6.09 17.02 10.28
CA MET A 116 5.77 15.63 9.92
C MET A 116 6.10 14.69 11.07
N LEU A 117 7.25 14.87 11.71
CA LEU A 117 7.64 14.05 12.86
C LEU A 117 6.69 14.22 14.05
N ASP A 118 6.16 15.41 14.24
CA ASP A 118 5.18 15.70 15.30
C ASP A 118 3.80 15.06 15.00
N GLY A 119 3.47 14.87 13.72
CA GLY A 119 2.19 14.32 13.25
C GLY A 119 2.19 12.80 12.94
N GLU A 120 3.37 12.23 12.68
CA GLU A 120 3.53 10.83 12.22
C GLU A 120 4.37 10.04 13.22
N PRO A 121 3.75 9.45 14.25
CA PRO A 121 4.48 8.84 15.38
C PRO A 121 5.35 7.64 14.99
N TYR A 122 5.06 6.96 13.88
CA TYR A 122 5.81 5.79 13.41
C TYR A 122 6.81 6.10 12.29
N LEU A 123 6.90 7.35 11.83
CA LEU A 123 7.72 7.71 10.65
C LEU A 123 9.21 7.42 10.86
N ILE A 124 9.77 7.70 12.04
CA ILE A 124 11.18 7.41 12.33
C ILE A 124 11.42 5.90 12.32
N ASP A 125 10.59 5.13 13.04
CA ASP A 125 10.70 3.67 13.07
C ASP A 125 10.57 3.08 11.66
N TYR A 126 9.68 3.63 10.84
CA TYR A 126 9.55 3.24 9.43
C TYR A 126 10.85 3.51 8.65
N LEU A 127 11.38 4.73 8.68
CA LEU A 127 12.60 5.10 7.94
C LEU A 127 13.80 4.24 8.34
N ASP A 128 13.91 3.91 9.62
CA ASP A 128 15.02 3.12 10.16
C ASP A 128 14.91 1.61 9.85
N ASN A 129 13.70 1.09 9.64
CA ASN A 129 13.47 -0.36 9.60
C ASN A 129 12.87 -0.90 8.29
N ILE A 130 12.26 -0.07 7.43
CA ILE A 130 11.50 -0.57 6.28
C ILE A 130 12.33 -1.43 5.32
N ASP A 131 13.59 -1.12 5.11
CA ASP A 131 14.48 -1.91 4.26
C ASP A 131 14.75 -3.30 4.85
N ASN A 132 14.70 -3.44 6.18
CA ASN A 132 14.79 -4.75 6.83
C ASN A 132 13.47 -5.52 6.74
N VAL A 133 12.34 -4.82 6.93
CA VAL A 133 10.98 -5.41 6.80
C VAL A 133 10.76 -5.96 5.40
N LEU A 134 11.26 -5.26 4.37
CA LEU A 134 11.12 -5.59 2.96
C LEU A 134 12.42 -6.14 2.34
N SER A 135 13.26 -6.81 3.14
CA SER A 135 14.58 -7.30 2.71
C SER A 135 14.53 -8.26 1.52
N ASP A 136 13.43 -9.02 1.37
CA ASP A 136 13.22 -9.95 0.25
C ASP A 136 12.60 -9.28 -1.00
N PHE A 137 12.33 -7.97 -0.93
CA PHE A 137 11.73 -7.20 -2.02
C PHE A 137 12.81 -6.48 -2.82
N GLU A 138 12.61 -6.39 -4.12
CA GLU A 138 13.40 -5.49 -4.98
C GLU A 138 12.99 -4.04 -4.72
N LYS A 139 13.93 -3.20 -4.33
CA LYS A 139 13.74 -1.78 -4.08
C LYS A 139 14.05 -0.96 -5.32
N ILE A 140 13.13 -0.08 -5.69
CA ILE A 140 13.24 0.85 -6.82
C ILE A 140 13.14 2.28 -6.29
N ASN A 141 14.13 3.12 -6.59
CA ASN A 141 14.07 4.56 -6.32
C ASN A 141 13.20 5.22 -7.41
N TYR A 142 11.92 5.44 -7.11
CA TYR A 142 10.95 5.92 -8.11
C TYR A 142 10.99 7.45 -8.27
N ILE A 143 10.94 8.17 -7.14
CA ILE A 143 11.19 9.62 -7.10
C ILE A 143 12.27 9.85 -6.08
N ASP A 144 13.42 10.34 -6.54
CA ASP A 144 14.59 10.51 -5.69
C ASP A 144 14.27 11.32 -4.42
N ASN A 145 14.73 10.83 -3.29
CA ASN A 145 14.48 11.36 -1.94
C ASN A 145 13.00 11.50 -1.51
N HIS A 146 12.04 10.97 -2.28
CA HIS A 146 10.60 11.13 -1.99
C HIS A 146 9.82 9.84 -1.97
N VAL A 147 9.96 8.98 -2.99
CA VAL A 147 9.14 7.78 -3.14
C VAL A 147 9.99 6.59 -3.57
N ASN A 148 9.88 5.50 -2.83
CA ASN A 148 10.39 4.20 -3.21
C ASN A 148 9.25 3.22 -3.54
N ILE A 149 9.56 2.28 -4.40
CA ILE A 149 8.71 1.12 -4.69
C ILE A 149 9.50 -0.12 -4.26
N TRP A 150 8.82 -1.03 -3.59
CA TRP A 150 9.34 -2.37 -3.30
C TRP A 150 8.43 -3.41 -3.96
N LYS A 151 9.03 -4.34 -4.70
CA LYS A 151 8.33 -5.41 -5.43
C LYS A 151 8.81 -6.77 -4.99
N TYR A 152 7.86 -7.66 -4.76
CA TYR A 152 8.12 -9.07 -4.52
C TYR A 152 7.40 -9.90 -5.59
N ILE A 153 8.17 -10.61 -6.39
CA ILE A 153 7.65 -11.52 -7.42
C ILE A 153 7.59 -12.92 -6.81
N LYS A 154 6.42 -13.55 -6.88
CA LYS A 154 6.14 -14.86 -6.30
C LYS A 154 6.33 -15.99 -7.29
#